data_5ba1f98dd0c19a52e6a7408228200c8e
#
_entry.id   5ba1f98dd0c19a52e6a7408228200c8e
#
_cell.length_a   1.000
_cell.length_b   1.000
_cell.length_c   1.000
_cell.angle_alpha   90.00
_cell.angle_beta   90.00
_cell.angle_gamma   90.00
#
_symmetry.space_group_name_H-M   'P 1'
#
loop_
_entity.id
_entity.type
_entity.pdbx_description
1 polymer ?
#
loop_
_entity_poly.entity_id
_entity_poly.type
_entity_poly.pdbx_seq_one_letter_code
_entity_poly.pdbx_strand_id
1 'polypeptide(L)'
;MHQEKQDYYAVLGVPRGAGEEEIKKAYRKLAFKYHPDLNKEPTASEHFKEINQAYEVLSDPEKKAKYDRWGQADAGWGRGFEGFGFGGLGDLFDAFFSGTTTTTRRAAQRGADIQAHLTITFEEAAQGVEHDVEVQRVENCSQCFGSGSHPGSQPEQCPVCSGAGQVRRAQEGLFGRFVSVSTCERCGGEGKVIAEPCSQCNGTSKQKVTRQLTVGVPAGVEDGTQLRLSGEGHSGSHDGPPGNLYILLSVQPHPLFRREGDDLVYQLALNFAQASLGHKVKIPTMDGKQELKIPPGTQSGREFVFKGKGVPHLHDRGKGDLVVQVSVLTPSSLTKEQRRLLEKLADTLGTPEIPAEEA
;
A
#
# COMPACT_ATOMS: atom_id res chain seq x y z
N MET A 1 -18.38 12.70 -46.55
CA MET A 1 -16.96 12.43 -46.83
C MET A 1 -16.76 10.96 -46.50
N HIS A 2 -16.47 10.13 -47.52
CA HIS A 2 -16.23 8.69 -47.34
C HIS A 2 -14.87 8.52 -46.62
N GLN A 3 -14.89 7.97 -45.40
CA GLN A 3 -13.67 7.47 -44.78
C GLN A 3 -13.19 6.28 -45.61
N GLU A 4 -12.05 6.40 -46.29
CA GLU A 4 -11.38 5.31 -46.98
C GLU A 4 -11.09 4.22 -45.94
N LYS A 5 -11.59 3.01 -46.21
CA LYS A 5 -11.35 1.82 -45.36
C LYS A 5 -9.85 1.50 -45.42
N GLN A 6 -9.11 1.78 -44.37
CA GLN A 6 -7.69 1.50 -44.29
C GLN A 6 -7.45 0.00 -44.19
N ASP A 7 -6.63 -0.54 -45.11
CA ASP A 7 -6.20 -1.94 -45.11
C ASP A 7 -5.12 -2.15 -44.03
N TYR A 8 -5.36 -3.07 -43.07
CA TYR A 8 -4.43 -3.32 -41.98
C TYR A 8 -3.01 -3.73 -42.43
N TYR A 9 -2.89 -4.41 -43.58
CA TYR A 9 -1.59 -4.70 -44.20
C TYR A 9 -0.90 -3.41 -44.64
N ALA A 10 -1.63 -2.48 -45.25
CA ALA A 10 -1.11 -1.19 -45.65
C ALA A 10 -0.71 -0.32 -44.42
N VAL A 11 -1.47 -0.36 -43.33
CA VAL A 11 -1.14 0.35 -42.06
C VAL A 11 0.20 -0.12 -41.51
N LEU A 12 0.46 -1.44 -41.52
CA LEU A 12 1.72 -2.01 -41.05
C LEU A 12 2.83 -1.95 -42.10
N GLY A 13 2.51 -1.59 -43.35
CA GLY A 13 3.46 -1.54 -44.47
C GLY A 13 4.00 -2.92 -44.87
N VAL A 14 3.19 -3.97 -44.75
CA VAL A 14 3.55 -5.35 -45.12
C VAL A 14 2.66 -5.87 -46.26
N PRO A 15 3.13 -6.80 -47.11
CA PRO A 15 2.33 -7.38 -48.17
C PRO A 15 1.19 -8.26 -47.60
N ARG A 16 0.07 -8.38 -48.33
CA ARG A 16 -0.97 -9.35 -48.06
C ARG A 16 -0.39 -10.77 -48.11
N GLY A 17 -0.48 -11.50 -47.02
CA GLY A 17 0.17 -12.80 -46.90
C GLY A 17 1.46 -12.83 -46.08
N ALA A 18 1.89 -11.67 -45.57
CA ALA A 18 3.04 -11.58 -44.66
C ALA A 18 2.93 -12.59 -43.49
N GLY A 19 4.06 -13.20 -43.15
CA GLY A 19 4.16 -14.13 -42.02
C GLY A 19 4.13 -13.40 -40.67
N GLU A 20 3.88 -14.16 -39.61
CA GLU A 20 3.79 -13.64 -38.25
C GLU A 20 5.04 -12.85 -37.82
N GLU A 21 6.22 -13.34 -38.16
CA GLU A 21 7.50 -12.70 -37.87
C GLU A 21 7.66 -11.33 -38.60
N GLU A 22 7.18 -11.23 -39.83
CA GLU A 22 7.23 -9.99 -40.61
C GLU A 22 6.26 -8.96 -40.04
N ILE A 23 5.06 -9.37 -39.69
CA ILE A 23 4.04 -8.52 -39.03
C ILE A 23 4.57 -7.98 -37.71
N LYS A 24 5.16 -8.84 -36.89
CA LYS A 24 5.74 -8.48 -35.59
C LYS A 24 6.92 -7.51 -35.71
N LYS A 25 7.78 -7.70 -36.73
CA LYS A 25 8.92 -6.82 -37.01
C LYS A 25 8.46 -5.44 -37.47
N ALA A 26 7.47 -5.40 -38.38
CA ALA A 26 6.89 -4.15 -38.87
C ALA A 26 6.20 -3.37 -37.72
N TYR A 27 5.41 -4.04 -36.91
CA TYR A 27 4.76 -3.46 -35.73
C TYR A 27 5.79 -2.81 -34.80
N ARG A 28 6.83 -3.54 -34.39
CA ARG A 28 7.86 -3.00 -33.47
C ARG A 28 8.52 -1.72 -34.02
N LYS A 29 8.81 -1.70 -35.32
CA LYS A 29 9.40 -0.53 -35.95
C LYS A 29 8.49 0.68 -35.95
N LEU A 30 7.21 0.48 -36.25
CA LEU A 30 6.22 1.55 -36.32
C LEU A 30 5.79 2.00 -34.91
N ALA A 31 5.62 1.08 -33.96
CA ALA A 31 5.30 1.39 -32.58
C ALA A 31 6.39 2.25 -31.91
N PHE A 32 7.66 1.98 -32.19
CA PHE A 32 8.77 2.81 -31.72
C PHE A 32 8.76 4.21 -32.35
N LYS A 33 8.46 4.28 -33.67
CA LYS A 33 8.44 5.56 -34.40
C LYS A 33 7.30 6.49 -33.95
N TYR A 34 6.13 5.94 -33.65
CA TYR A 34 4.92 6.69 -33.29
C TYR A 34 4.57 6.59 -31.80
N HIS A 35 5.51 6.18 -30.94
CA HIS A 35 5.29 6.09 -29.50
C HIS A 35 4.98 7.49 -28.92
N PRO A 36 3.89 7.67 -28.13
CA PRO A 36 3.48 8.98 -27.64
C PRO A 36 4.53 9.66 -26.75
N ASP A 37 5.39 8.88 -26.08
CA ASP A 37 6.47 9.44 -25.25
C ASP A 37 7.68 9.90 -26.06
N LEU A 38 7.88 9.38 -27.28
CA LEU A 38 9.03 9.68 -28.14
C LEU A 38 8.68 10.63 -29.27
N ASN A 39 7.44 10.58 -29.76
CA ASN A 39 6.95 11.42 -30.86
C ASN A 39 5.84 12.35 -30.40
N LYS A 40 6.11 13.66 -30.40
CA LYS A 40 5.18 14.72 -29.97
C LYS A 40 4.34 15.32 -31.11
N GLU A 41 4.36 14.72 -32.28
CA GLU A 41 3.51 15.16 -33.39
C GLU A 41 2.03 14.96 -33.07
N PRO A 42 1.12 15.90 -33.42
CA PRO A 42 -0.31 15.80 -33.09
C PRO A 42 -0.97 14.54 -33.65
N THR A 43 -0.49 14.00 -34.76
CA THR A 43 -1.00 12.81 -35.45
C THR A 43 -0.38 11.51 -34.98
N ALA A 44 0.70 11.55 -34.16
CA ALA A 44 1.41 10.35 -33.71
C ALA A 44 0.51 9.42 -32.87
N SER A 45 -0.35 9.98 -32.04
CA SER A 45 -1.30 9.23 -31.22
C SER A 45 -2.38 8.52 -32.07
N GLU A 46 -2.81 9.10 -33.16
CA GLU A 46 -3.79 8.49 -34.08
C GLU A 46 -3.16 7.35 -34.84
N HIS A 47 -1.98 7.58 -35.42
CA HIS A 47 -1.21 6.52 -36.11
C HIS A 47 -0.84 5.37 -35.17
N PHE A 48 -0.50 5.66 -33.93
CA PHE A 48 -0.19 4.61 -32.95
C PHE A 48 -1.41 3.72 -32.66
N LYS A 49 -2.62 4.30 -32.58
CA LYS A 49 -3.88 3.54 -32.43
C LYS A 49 -4.15 2.64 -33.64
N GLU A 50 -3.99 3.18 -34.85
CA GLU A 50 -4.18 2.43 -36.09
C GLU A 50 -3.20 1.26 -36.21
N ILE A 51 -1.93 1.47 -35.86
CA ILE A 51 -0.88 0.45 -35.87
C ILE A 51 -1.19 -0.67 -34.86
N ASN A 52 -1.63 -0.31 -33.63
CA ASN A 52 -2.01 -1.31 -32.64
C ASN A 52 -3.22 -2.12 -33.08
N GLN A 53 -4.24 -1.49 -33.63
CA GLN A 53 -5.43 -2.17 -34.17
C GLN A 53 -5.08 -3.13 -35.31
N ALA A 54 -4.22 -2.71 -36.24
CA ALA A 54 -3.77 -3.55 -37.33
C ALA A 54 -2.96 -4.76 -36.83
N TYR A 55 -2.09 -4.56 -35.85
CA TYR A 55 -1.31 -5.63 -35.25
C TYR A 55 -2.17 -6.61 -34.49
N GLU A 56 -3.13 -6.16 -33.71
CA GLU A 56 -4.05 -7.00 -32.97
C GLU A 56 -4.82 -7.98 -33.87
N VAL A 57 -5.24 -7.52 -35.05
CA VAL A 57 -5.96 -8.37 -35.99
C VAL A 57 -5.04 -9.30 -36.76
N LEU A 58 -3.87 -8.83 -37.19
CA LEU A 58 -2.99 -9.59 -38.07
C LEU A 58 -2.01 -10.52 -37.32
N SER A 59 -1.81 -10.33 -36.02
CA SER A 59 -0.94 -11.19 -35.20
C SER A 59 -1.60 -12.49 -34.76
N ASP A 60 -2.93 -12.55 -34.74
CA ASP A 60 -3.69 -13.73 -34.37
C ASP A 60 -4.10 -14.49 -35.63
N PRO A 61 -3.74 -15.78 -35.80
CA PRO A 61 -4.06 -16.57 -36.99
C PRO A 61 -5.57 -16.67 -37.31
N GLU A 62 -6.41 -16.73 -36.26
CA GLU A 62 -7.85 -16.84 -36.46
C GLU A 62 -8.48 -15.50 -36.87
N LYS A 63 -8.01 -14.40 -36.25
CA LYS A 63 -8.46 -13.04 -36.58
C LYS A 63 -7.98 -12.67 -37.99
N LYS A 64 -6.74 -12.99 -38.34
CA LYS A 64 -6.18 -12.80 -39.66
C LYS A 64 -6.98 -13.55 -40.73
N ALA A 65 -7.29 -14.83 -40.51
CA ALA A 65 -8.08 -15.64 -41.45
C ALA A 65 -9.49 -15.08 -41.65
N LYS A 66 -10.13 -14.56 -40.61
CA LYS A 66 -11.43 -13.90 -40.69
C LYS A 66 -11.34 -12.56 -41.44
N TYR A 67 -10.31 -11.75 -41.15
CA TYR A 67 -10.05 -10.51 -41.84
C TYR A 67 -9.75 -10.72 -43.34
N ASP A 68 -9.00 -11.76 -43.70
CA ASP A 68 -8.65 -12.10 -45.07
C ASP A 68 -9.89 -12.58 -45.87
N ARG A 69 -10.87 -13.23 -45.20
CA ARG A 69 -12.11 -13.72 -45.84
C ARG A 69 -13.18 -12.64 -46.00
N TRP A 70 -13.40 -11.83 -44.98
CA TRP A 70 -14.59 -10.98 -44.86
C TRP A 70 -14.23 -9.48 -44.91
N GLY A 71 -12.97 -9.12 -44.84
CA GLY A 71 -12.53 -7.71 -44.73
C GLY A 71 -13.07 -7.04 -43.49
N GLN A 72 -13.00 -5.71 -43.45
CA GLN A 72 -13.56 -4.89 -42.35
C GLN A 72 -15.10 -4.78 -42.35
N ALA A 73 -15.79 -5.30 -43.35
CA ALA A 73 -17.17 -4.96 -43.63
C ALA A 73 -18.21 -5.60 -42.68
N ASP A 74 -17.89 -6.73 -42.02
CA ASP A 74 -18.86 -7.52 -41.22
C ASP A 74 -18.55 -7.56 -39.71
N ALA A 75 -17.47 -7.00 -39.28
CA ALA A 75 -17.22 -6.82 -37.85
C ALA A 75 -17.82 -5.49 -37.42
N GLY A 76 -18.92 -5.47 -36.68
CA GLY A 76 -19.58 -4.29 -36.13
C GLY A 76 -18.71 -3.48 -35.16
N TRP A 77 -17.50 -3.17 -35.51
CA TRP A 77 -16.42 -2.56 -34.72
C TRP A 77 -16.44 -1.03 -34.72
N GLY A 78 -17.40 -0.41 -35.41
CA GLY A 78 -17.41 1.03 -35.67
C GLY A 78 -18.27 1.92 -34.78
N ARG A 79 -19.01 1.41 -33.79
CA ARG A 79 -19.87 2.25 -32.97
C ARG A 79 -19.79 1.87 -31.49
N GLY A 80 -18.90 2.50 -30.75
CA GLY A 80 -18.88 2.41 -29.29
C GLY A 80 -17.53 2.59 -28.59
N PHE A 81 -16.50 3.10 -29.27
CA PHE A 81 -15.13 3.10 -28.75
C PHE A 81 -14.60 4.47 -28.32
N GLU A 82 -15.45 5.45 -28.09
CA GLU A 82 -15.04 6.71 -27.45
C GLU A 82 -15.25 6.63 -25.94
N GLY A 83 -14.23 6.21 -25.18
CA GLY A 83 -14.27 6.42 -23.75
C GLY A 83 -13.60 5.41 -22.81
N PHE A 84 -12.89 4.39 -23.27
CA PHE A 84 -12.24 3.47 -22.34
C PHE A 84 -10.70 3.52 -22.43
N GLY A 85 -10.10 3.89 -21.30
CA GLY A 85 -8.66 3.97 -21.09
C GLY A 85 -7.97 2.60 -21.16
N PHE A 86 -6.70 2.62 -21.41
CA PHE A 86 -5.69 1.65 -21.83
C PHE A 86 -5.50 0.35 -20.98
N GLY A 87 -6.44 -0.10 -20.15
CA GLY A 87 -6.18 -1.22 -19.21
C GLY A 87 -7.15 -2.41 -19.22
N GLY A 88 -8.22 -2.41 -20.03
CA GLY A 88 -9.30 -3.40 -19.87
C GLY A 88 -9.77 -4.12 -21.13
N LEU A 89 -9.05 -4.07 -22.24
CA LEU A 89 -9.51 -4.54 -23.54
C LEU A 89 -9.45 -6.06 -23.75
N GLY A 90 -8.55 -6.78 -23.06
CA GLY A 90 -8.41 -8.22 -23.18
C GLY A 90 -9.62 -8.97 -22.64
N ASP A 91 -10.10 -8.59 -21.48
CA ASP A 91 -11.16 -9.31 -20.77
C ASP A 91 -12.56 -9.13 -21.40
N LEU A 92 -12.82 -7.95 -22.01
CA LEU A 92 -14.12 -7.69 -22.65
C LEU A 92 -14.24 -8.38 -24.02
N PHE A 93 -13.11 -8.53 -24.70
CA PHE A 93 -13.05 -9.18 -26.01
C PHE A 93 -13.17 -10.70 -25.90
N ASP A 94 -12.56 -11.32 -24.89
CA ASP A 94 -12.72 -12.74 -24.59
C ASP A 94 -14.15 -13.08 -24.19
N ALA A 95 -14.82 -12.20 -23.45
CA ALA A 95 -16.22 -12.38 -23.07
C ALA A 95 -17.21 -12.33 -24.26
N PHE A 96 -16.88 -11.58 -25.31
CA PHE A 96 -17.78 -11.42 -26.48
C PHE A 96 -17.50 -12.42 -27.59
N PHE A 97 -16.26 -12.91 -27.73
CA PHE A 97 -15.86 -13.76 -28.86
C PHE A 97 -15.76 -15.26 -28.56
N SER A 98 -15.47 -15.61 -27.30
CA SER A 98 -15.46 -17.00 -26.89
C SER A 98 -16.88 -17.49 -26.59
N GLY A 99 -17.78 -17.58 -27.55
CA GLY A 99 -19.15 -18.11 -27.41
C GLY A 99 -19.30 -19.45 -26.65
N THR A 100 -18.29 -19.79 -25.88
CA THR A 100 -18.27 -20.83 -24.84
C THR A 100 -18.95 -20.27 -23.60
N THR A 101 -20.09 -20.83 -23.27
CA THR A 101 -20.73 -20.79 -21.97
C THR A 101 -19.74 -21.13 -20.87
N THR A 102 -18.89 -20.14 -20.51
CA THR A 102 -18.21 -20.18 -19.22
C THR A 102 -19.33 -20.06 -18.20
N THR A 103 -19.68 -21.18 -17.58
CA THR A 103 -20.34 -21.17 -16.27
C THR A 103 -19.50 -20.18 -15.42
N THR A 104 -20.05 -18.99 -15.21
CA THR A 104 -19.44 -17.96 -14.43
C THR A 104 -19.41 -18.44 -12.98
N ARG A 105 -18.47 -19.35 -12.65
CA ARG A 105 -18.07 -19.53 -11.26
C ARG A 105 -17.62 -18.13 -10.82
N ARG A 106 -18.26 -17.57 -9.81
CA ARG A 106 -17.78 -16.33 -9.22
C ARG A 106 -16.29 -16.52 -8.94
N ALA A 107 -15.46 -15.64 -9.49
CA ALA A 107 -14.02 -15.68 -9.29
C ALA A 107 -13.72 -15.61 -7.78
N ALA A 108 -12.69 -16.33 -7.36
CA ALA A 108 -12.18 -16.25 -6.00
C ALA A 108 -11.89 -14.79 -5.65
N GLN A 109 -12.49 -14.29 -4.58
CA GLN A 109 -12.33 -12.91 -4.15
C GLN A 109 -11.50 -12.88 -2.89
N ARG A 110 -10.42 -12.09 -2.93
CA ARG A 110 -9.58 -11.84 -1.76
C ARG A 110 -10.37 -11.14 -0.65
N GLY A 111 -10.11 -11.54 0.59
CA GLY A 111 -10.65 -10.90 1.76
C GLY A 111 -10.18 -9.45 1.90
N ALA A 112 -10.99 -8.64 2.58
CA ALA A 112 -10.61 -7.26 2.86
C ALA A 112 -9.46 -7.20 3.89
N ASP A 113 -8.60 -6.20 3.72
CA ASP A 113 -7.54 -5.91 4.66
C ASP A 113 -8.13 -5.26 5.94
N ILE A 114 -7.44 -5.42 7.07
CA ILE A 114 -7.80 -4.86 8.38
C ILE A 114 -6.71 -3.91 8.81
N GLN A 115 -7.08 -2.85 9.50
CA GLN A 115 -6.15 -1.93 10.14
C GLN A 115 -6.37 -1.96 11.65
N ALA A 116 -5.28 -2.02 12.42
CA ALA A 116 -5.24 -1.90 13.86
C ALA A 116 -4.20 -0.86 14.28
N HIS A 117 -4.33 -0.33 15.50
CA HIS A 117 -3.39 0.62 16.08
C HIS A 117 -2.75 -0.02 17.31
N LEU A 118 -1.44 0.12 17.42
CA LEU A 118 -0.67 -0.34 18.57
C LEU A 118 0.15 0.82 19.12
N THR A 119 -0.07 1.18 20.36
CA THR A 119 0.70 2.19 21.08
C THR A 119 1.79 1.50 21.87
N ILE A 120 3.04 1.91 21.66
CA ILE A 120 4.23 1.38 22.35
C ILE A 120 5.00 2.51 23.03
N THR A 121 5.78 2.19 24.02
CA THR A 121 6.68 3.14 24.68
C THR A 121 7.89 3.43 23.80
N PHE A 122 8.60 4.48 24.14
CA PHE A 122 9.82 4.87 23.44
C PHE A 122 10.93 3.80 23.58
N GLU A 123 11.03 3.20 24.75
CA GLU A 123 12.00 2.14 25.06
C GLU A 123 11.70 0.86 24.25
N GLU A 124 10.42 0.50 24.16
CA GLU A 124 9.98 -0.63 23.34
C GLU A 124 10.27 -0.41 21.85
N ALA A 125 10.03 0.81 21.35
CA ALA A 125 10.36 1.17 19.98
C ALA A 125 11.88 1.10 19.70
N ALA A 126 12.70 1.48 20.69
CA ALA A 126 14.16 1.45 20.56
C ALA A 126 14.74 0.01 20.66
N GLN A 127 14.19 -0.84 21.54
CA GLN A 127 14.75 -2.17 21.82
C GLN A 127 14.10 -3.28 20.98
N GLY A 128 12.88 -3.00 20.47
CA GLY A 128 12.00 -4.02 19.90
C GLY A 128 11.27 -4.79 20.99
N VAL A 129 10.10 -5.27 20.67
CA VAL A 129 9.23 -5.97 21.62
C VAL A 129 8.24 -6.86 20.88
N GLU A 130 7.74 -7.89 21.56
CA GLU A 130 6.59 -8.68 21.11
C GLU A 130 5.35 -8.21 21.87
N HIS A 131 4.30 -7.86 21.12
CA HIS A 131 3.00 -7.45 21.69
C HIS A 131 1.89 -8.36 21.21
N ASP A 132 0.98 -8.70 22.12
CA ASP A 132 -0.27 -9.38 21.79
C ASP A 132 -1.34 -8.34 21.41
N VAL A 133 -1.84 -8.45 20.20
CA VAL A 133 -2.86 -7.56 19.64
C VAL A 133 -4.15 -8.34 19.42
N GLU A 134 -5.27 -7.84 19.96
CA GLU A 134 -6.59 -8.40 19.70
C GLU A 134 -7.18 -7.78 18.42
N VAL A 135 -7.52 -8.62 17.46
CA VAL A 135 -8.10 -8.21 16.19
C VAL A 135 -9.42 -8.92 15.96
N GLN A 136 -10.43 -8.15 15.63
CA GLN A 136 -11.72 -8.69 15.18
C GLN A 136 -11.69 -8.89 13.68
N ARG A 137 -11.86 -10.12 13.25
CA ARG A 137 -11.90 -10.45 11.83
C ARG A 137 -13.03 -11.39 11.47
N VAL A 138 -13.38 -11.41 10.20
CA VAL A 138 -14.35 -12.34 9.65
C VAL A 138 -13.58 -13.57 9.15
N GLU A 139 -13.91 -14.73 9.71
CA GLU A 139 -13.34 -16.02 9.31
C GLU A 139 -14.43 -16.92 8.73
N ASN A 140 -14.02 -17.98 8.06
CA ASN A 140 -14.95 -19.03 7.68
C ASN A 140 -15.50 -19.68 8.95
N CYS A 141 -16.78 -19.98 8.95
CA CYS A 141 -17.43 -20.59 10.12
C CYS A 141 -16.74 -21.92 10.47
N SER A 142 -16.38 -22.08 11.74
CA SER A 142 -15.67 -23.26 12.22
C SER A 142 -16.51 -24.55 12.20
N GLN A 143 -17.83 -24.42 12.18
CA GLN A 143 -18.74 -25.57 12.16
C GLN A 143 -19.02 -26.08 10.75
N CYS A 144 -19.21 -25.19 9.79
CA CYS A 144 -19.53 -25.56 8.40
C CYS A 144 -18.37 -25.37 7.42
N PHE A 145 -17.21 -24.88 7.89
CA PHE A 145 -16.01 -24.66 7.10
C PHE A 145 -16.25 -23.84 5.82
N GLY A 146 -17.16 -22.86 5.90
CA GLY A 146 -17.48 -21.98 4.76
C GLY A 146 -18.58 -22.47 3.84
N SER A 147 -19.17 -23.65 4.05
CA SER A 147 -20.30 -24.15 3.22
C SER A 147 -21.62 -23.43 3.49
N GLY A 148 -21.80 -22.89 4.68
CA GLY A 148 -23.07 -22.31 5.14
C GLY A 148 -24.14 -23.35 5.53
N SER A 149 -23.93 -24.64 5.22
CA SER A 149 -24.88 -25.73 5.47
C SER A 149 -24.62 -26.36 6.83
N HIS A 150 -25.66 -26.98 7.39
CA HIS A 150 -25.53 -27.80 8.60
C HIS A 150 -24.49 -28.92 8.38
N PRO A 151 -23.67 -29.29 9.41
CA PRO A 151 -22.76 -30.42 9.31
C PRO A 151 -23.48 -31.69 8.90
N GLY A 152 -23.04 -32.32 7.81
CA GLY A 152 -23.69 -33.52 7.22
C GLY A 152 -24.62 -33.21 6.07
N SER A 153 -25.08 -31.99 5.87
CA SER A 153 -25.81 -31.55 4.67
C SER A 153 -24.89 -30.79 3.71
N GLN A 154 -25.18 -30.87 2.41
CA GLN A 154 -24.44 -30.13 1.39
C GLN A 154 -25.36 -29.11 0.70
N PRO A 155 -24.83 -27.99 0.21
CA PRO A 155 -25.60 -27.06 -0.60
C PRO A 155 -26.11 -27.74 -1.86
N GLU A 156 -27.42 -27.65 -2.10
CA GLU A 156 -28.06 -28.23 -3.26
C GLU A 156 -27.96 -27.30 -4.48
N GLN A 157 -27.96 -27.88 -5.66
CA GLN A 157 -28.01 -27.11 -6.90
C GLN A 157 -29.32 -26.31 -6.97
N CYS A 158 -29.26 -25.02 -7.28
CA CYS A 158 -30.45 -24.17 -7.37
C CYS A 158 -31.38 -24.67 -8.49
N PRO A 159 -32.64 -25.05 -8.19
CA PRO A 159 -33.57 -25.60 -9.18
C PRO A 159 -34.02 -24.56 -10.22
N VAL A 160 -33.93 -23.26 -9.91
CA VAL A 160 -34.36 -22.18 -10.82
C VAL A 160 -33.35 -21.90 -11.92
N CYS A 161 -32.08 -21.91 -11.61
CA CYS A 161 -31.02 -21.63 -12.57
C CYS A 161 -30.14 -22.85 -12.90
N SER A 162 -30.46 -24.01 -12.36
CA SER A 162 -29.72 -25.26 -12.56
C SER A 162 -28.19 -25.08 -12.36
N GLY A 163 -27.82 -24.33 -11.29
CA GLY A 163 -26.41 -24.07 -10.93
C GLY A 163 -25.75 -22.90 -11.66
N ALA A 164 -26.40 -22.32 -12.67
CA ALA A 164 -25.80 -21.23 -13.46
C ALA A 164 -25.68 -19.89 -12.73
N GLY A 165 -26.39 -19.68 -11.62
CA GLY A 165 -26.43 -18.42 -10.88
C GLY A 165 -27.19 -17.29 -11.58
N GLN A 166 -27.53 -17.45 -12.85
CA GLN A 166 -28.23 -16.50 -13.72
C GLN A 166 -29.40 -17.12 -14.42
N VAL A 167 -30.41 -16.32 -14.68
CA VAL A 167 -31.60 -16.73 -15.44
C VAL A 167 -31.65 -15.96 -16.76
N ARG A 168 -31.75 -16.66 -17.87
CA ARG A 168 -31.89 -16.08 -19.20
C ARG A 168 -33.37 -16.02 -19.56
N ARG A 169 -33.90 -14.82 -19.80
CA ARG A 169 -35.26 -14.60 -20.28
C ARG A 169 -35.19 -14.09 -21.72
N ALA A 170 -35.76 -14.84 -22.63
CA ALA A 170 -35.93 -14.40 -24.00
C ALA A 170 -37.26 -13.64 -24.11
N GLN A 171 -37.23 -12.41 -24.57
CA GLN A 171 -38.40 -11.61 -24.88
C GLN A 171 -38.43 -11.35 -26.38
N GLU A 172 -39.57 -11.63 -27.00
CA GLU A 172 -39.81 -11.30 -28.40
C GLU A 172 -40.40 -9.90 -28.47
N GLY A 173 -39.68 -8.99 -29.11
CA GLY A 173 -40.12 -7.61 -29.37
C GLY A 173 -40.31 -7.36 -30.86
N LEU A 174 -40.91 -6.23 -31.23
CA LEU A 174 -41.19 -5.83 -32.64
C LEU A 174 -39.89 -5.77 -33.51
N PHE A 175 -38.71 -5.73 -32.90
CA PHE A 175 -37.42 -5.66 -33.60
C PHE A 175 -36.51 -6.90 -33.41
N GLY A 176 -37.11 -8.04 -33.00
CA GLY A 176 -36.35 -9.28 -32.82
C GLY A 176 -36.39 -9.88 -31.42
N ARG A 177 -35.67 -10.98 -31.25
CA ARG A 177 -35.59 -11.72 -30.00
C ARG A 177 -34.44 -11.16 -29.13
N PHE A 178 -34.77 -10.57 -27.97
CA PHE A 178 -33.80 -10.10 -27.01
C PHE A 178 -33.63 -11.10 -25.87
N VAL A 179 -32.40 -11.47 -25.55
CA VAL A 179 -32.10 -12.32 -24.40
C VAL A 179 -31.59 -11.43 -23.26
N SER A 180 -32.39 -11.31 -22.21
CA SER A 180 -31.99 -10.65 -20.97
C SER A 180 -31.42 -11.68 -20.02
N VAL A 181 -30.24 -11.38 -19.45
CA VAL A 181 -29.58 -12.20 -18.43
C VAL A 181 -29.70 -11.46 -17.11
N SER A 182 -30.34 -12.06 -16.12
CA SER A 182 -30.48 -11.51 -14.77
C SER A 182 -29.93 -12.46 -13.72
N THR A 183 -29.45 -11.92 -12.60
CA THR A 183 -29.03 -12.73 -11.44
C THR A 183 -30.25 -13.56 -10.94
N CYS A 184 -30.02 -14.82 -10.64
CA CYS A 184 -31.08 -15.68 -10.10
C CYS A 184 -31.50 -15.21 -8.72
N GLU A 185 -32.74 -14.76 -8.56
CA GLU A 185 -33.28 -14.24 -7.30
C GLU A 185 -33.29 -15.30 -6.18
N ARG A 186 -33.48 -16.58 -6.50
CA ARG A 186 -33.56 -17.64 -5.49
C ARG A 186 -32.22 -17.94 -4.83
N CYS A 187 -31.11 -17.90 -5.57
CA CYS A 187 -29.78 -18.20 -5.02
C CYS A 187 -28.86 -16.97 -4.95
N GLY A 188 -29.36 -15.76 -5.29
CA GLY A 188 -28.57 -14.55 -5.27
C GLY A 188 -27.31 -14.59 -6.15
N GLY A 189 -27.30 -15.48 -7.16
CA GLY A 189 -26.15 -15.67 -8.03
C GLY A 189 -25.20 -16.79 -7.60
N GLU A 190 -25.42 -17.44 -6.45
CA GLU A 190 -24.57 -18.52 -5.93
C GLU A 190 -24.66 -19.83 -6.74
N GLY A 191 -25.73 -20.03 -7.47
CA GLY A 191 -26.01 -21.30 -8.19
C GLY A 191 -26.39 -22.45 -7.25
N LYS A 192 -26.28 -22.28 -5.95
CA LYS A 192 -26.58 -23.26 -4.91
C LYS A 192 -27.57 -22.68 -3.90
N VAL A 193 -28.34 -23.54 -3.26
CA VAL A 193 -29.30 -23.19 -2.22
C VAL A 193 -28.99 -24.04 -0.99
N ILE A 194 -28.99 -23.43 0.17
CA ILE A 194 -28.78 -24.09 1.46
C ILE A 194 -30.16 -24.53 1.97
N ALA A 195 -30.44 -25.83 1.98
CA ALA A 195 -31.69 -26.38 2.49
C ALA A 195 -31.71 -26.32 4.02
N GLU A 196 -30.61 -26.70 4.66
CA GLU A 196 -30.43 -26.68 6.12
C GLU A 196 -29.27 -25.74 6.47
N PRO A 197 -29.57 -24.51 6.96
CA PRO A 197 -28.52 -23.56 7.31
C PRO A 197 -27.75 -24.01 8.55
N CYS A 198 -26.44 -23.74 8.56
CA CYS A 198 -25.59 -23.97 9.71
C CYS A 198 -26.08 -23.16 10.93
N SER A 199 -26.24 -23.81 12.09
CA SER A 199 -26.75 -23.18 13.31
C SER A 199 -25.83 -22.10 13.87
N GLN A 200 -24.53 -22.14 13.59
CA GLN A 200 -23.55 -21.17 14.09
C GLN A 200 -23.50 -19.90 13.24
N CYS A 201 -23.54 -20.01 11.94
CA CYS A 201 -23.44 -18.86 11.02
C CYS A 201 -24.77 -18.50 10.34
N ASN A 202 -25.85 -19.22 10.59
CA ASN A 202 -27.18 -19.01 9.97
C ASN A 202 -27.12 -18.91 8.44
N GLY A 203 -26.30 -19.76 7.80
CA GLY A 203 -26.15 -19.80 6.35
C GLY A 203 -25.20 -18.78 5.74
N THR A 204 -24.62 -17.87 6.54
CA THR A 204 -23.70 -16.84 6.00
C THR A 204 -22.31 -17.35 5.66
N SER A 205 -22.01 -18.61 6.00
CA SER A 205 -20.70 -19.24 5.78
C SER A 205 -19.54 -18.63 6.58
N LYS A 206 -19.73 -17.48 7.18
CA LYS A 206 -18.70 -16.65 7.86
C LYS A 206 -19.14 -16.28 9.28
N GLN A 207 -18.16 -16.01 10.14
CA GLN A 207 -18.38 -15.55 11.52
C GLN A 207 -17.37 -14.48 11.88
N LYS A 208 -17.76 -13.55 12.77
CA LYS A 208 -16.83 -12.60 13.39
C LYS A 208 -16.16 -13.28 14.57
N VAL A 209 -14.83 -13.27 14.58
CA VAL A 209 -14.00 -13.87 15.64
C VAL A 209 -12.99 -12.85 16.12
N THR A 210 -12.78 -12.79 17.43
CA THR A 210 -11.66 -12.07 18.00
C THR A 210 -10.47 -13.01 18.08
N ARG A 211 -9.35 -12.63 17.45
CA ARG A 211 -8.08 -13.37 17.50
C ARG A 211 -7.03 -12.55 18.23
N GLN A 212 -6.30 -13.23 19.08
CA GLN A 212 -5.08 -12.69 19.69
C GLN A 212 -3.89 -13.10 18.84
N LEU A 213 -3.12 -12.12 18.40
CA LEU A 213 -1.98 -12.30 17.51
C LEU A 213 -0.76 -11.67 18.18
N THR A 214 0.31 -12.45 18.32
CA THR A 214 1.60 -11.93 18.79
C THR A 214 2.32 -11.25 17.63
N VAL A 215 2.63 -9.97 17.79
CA VAL A 215 3.25 -9.11 16.78
C VAL A 215 4.64 -8.71 17.23
N GLY A 216 5.65 -9.10 16.46
CA GLY A 216 7.02 -8.66 16.67
C GLY A 216 7.23 -7.25 16.12
N VAL A 217 7.51 -6.30 17.01
CA VAL A 217 7.92 -4.94 16.65
C VAL A 217 9.45 -4.92 16.58
N PRO A 218 10.04 -4.63 15.43
CA PRO A 218 11.49 -4.60 15.31
C PRO A 218 12.07 -3.40 16.08
N ALA A 219 13.34 -3.53 16.52
CA ALA A 219 14.05 -2.43 17.16
C ALA A 219 14.30 -1.28 16.17
N GLY A 220 14.18 -0.03 16.65
CA GLY A 220 14.44 1.14 15.85
C GLY A 220 13.24 1.68 15.07
N VAL A 221 12.04 1.14 15.25
CA VAL A 221 10.83 1.65 14.59
C VAL A 221 10.55 3.10 14.94
N GLU A 222 10.00 3.85 13.98
CA GLU A 222 9.57 5.24 14.16
C GLU A 222 8.07 5.33 14.41
N ASP A 223 7.63 6.48 14.95
CA ASP A 223 6.20 6.79 15.05
C ASP A 223 5.56 6.79 13.66
N GLY A 224 4.35 6.24 13.55
CA GLY A 224 3.66 6.08 12.28
C GLY A 224 4.14 4.91 11.40
N THR A 225 5.10 4.10 11.86
CA THR A 225 5.52 2.89 11.14
C THR A 225 4.36 1.91 11.00
N GLN A 226 4.18 1.35 9.80
CA GLN A 226 3.15 0.38 9.51
C GLN A 226 3.74 -1.03 9.35
N LEU A 227 3.31 -1.95 10.20
CA LEU A 227 3.65 -3.37 10.10
C LEU A 227 2.57 -4.12 9.33
N ARG A 228 2.97 -4.97 8.38
CA ARG A 228 2.05 -5.81 7.60
C ARG A 228 2.18 -7.27 7.99
N LEU A 229 1.09 -7.85 8.48
CA LEU A 229 0.94 -9.28 8.68
C LEU A 229 0.12 -9.88 7.53
N SER A 230 0.78 -10.66 6.69
CA SER A 230 0.16 -11.25 5.51
C SER A 230 -0.82 -12.34 5.88
N GLY A 231 -2.03 -12.31 5.31
CA GLY A 231 -3.06 -13.33 5.54
C GLY A 231 -3.84 -13.20 6.84
N GLU A 232 -3.59 -12.18 7.66
CA GLU A 232 -4.25 -11.96 8.96
C GLU A 232 -5.46 -11.00 8.86
N GLY A 233 -5.91 -10.67 7.65
CA GLY A 233 -7.14 -9.90 7.39
C GLY A 233 -8.41 -10.74 7.42
N HIS A 234 -9.48 -10.22 6.81
CA HIS A 234 -10.73 -10.96 6.63
C HIS A 234 -10.56 -12.14 5.67
N SER A 235 -11.29 -13.22 5.90
CA SER A 235 -11.33 -14.35 4.97
C SER A 235 -11.92 -13.93 3.62
N GLY A 236 -11.35 -14.45 2.55
CA GLY A 236 -11.86 -14.27 1.17
C GLY A 236 -13.22 -14.91 0.95
N SER A 237 -13.78 -14.69 -0.22
CA SER A 237 -15.02 -15.33 -0.68
C SER A 237 -14.70 -16.25 -1.85
N HIS A 238 -15.50 -17.31 -2.04
CA HIS A 238 -15.35 -18.30 -3.12
C HIS A 238 -13.92 -18.89 -3.20
N ASP A 239 -13.41 -19.35 -2.06
CA ASP A 239 -12.06 -19.90 -1.89
C ASP A 239 -10.94 -18.90 -2.18
N GLY A 240 -11.24 -17.59 -2.13
CA GLY A 240 -10.25 -16.53 -2.24
C GLY A 240 -9.32 -16.45 -1.02
N PRO A 241 -8.08 -15.97 -1.22
CA PRO A 241 -7.13 -15.81 -0.12
C PRO A 241 -7.61 -14.75 0.89
N PRO A 242 -7.19 -14.84 2.15
CA PRO A 242 -7.48 -13.81 3.14
C PRO A 242 -6.79 -12.49 2.80
N GLY A 243 -7.28 -11.39 3.37
CA GLY A 243 -6.64 -10.09 3.36
C GLY A 243 -5.41 -10.02 4.27
N ASN A 244 -4.84 -8.86 4.44
CA ASN A 244 -3.73 -8.60 5.36
C ASN A 244 -4.23 -7.81 6.58
N LEU A 245 -3.45 -7.89 7.65
CA LEU A 245 -3.58 -6.98 8.79
C LEU A 245 -2.44 -5.96 8.72
N TYR A 246 -2.79 -4.68 8.80
CA TYR A 246 -1.87 -3.56 8.91
C TYR A 246 -1.95 -2.99 10.31
N ILE A 247 -0.82 -2.94 11.01
CA ILE A 247 -0.72 -2.37 12.35
C ILE A 247 0.03 -1.06 12.25
N LEU A 248 -0.64 0.04 12.58
CA LEU A 248 -0.04 1.35 12.68
C LEU A 248 0.51 1.53 14.08
N LEU A 249 1.82 1.72 14.17
CA LEU A 249 2.51 1.96 15.44
C LEU A 249 2.39 3.43 15.85
N SER A 250 2.10 3.67 17.12
CA SER A 250 2.17 5.00 17.73
C SER A 250 3.16 4.96 18.89
N VAL A 251 4.26 5.70 18.77
CA VAL A 251 5.31 5.74 19.79
C VAL A 251 5.04 6.86 20.76
N GLN A 252 4.96 6.53 22.05
CA GLN A 252 4.81 7.55 23.09
C GLN A 252 6.06 8.43 23.21
N PRO A 253 5.92 9.76 23.33
CA PRO A 253 7.05 10.64 23.50
C PRO A 253 7.77 10.37 24.84
N HIS A 254 9.10 10.36 24.80
CA HIS A 254 9.90 10.17 26.02
C HIS A 254 10.07 11.50 26.78
N PRO A 255 9.99 11.53 28.13
CA PRO A 255 10.06 12.78 28.88
C PRO A 255 11.43 13.48 28.84
N LEU A 256 12.50 12.75 28.56
CA LEU A 256 13.88 13.28 28.59
C LEU A 256 14.52 13.34 27.20
N PHE A 257 14.19 12.42 26.31
CA PHE A 257 14.84 12.30 25.02
C PHE A 257 13.91 12.74 23.89
N ARG A 258 14.46 13.49 22.96
CA ARG A 258 13.83 13.76 21.66
C ARG A 258 14.56 12.95 20.60
N ARG A 259 13.84 12.23 19.78
CA ARG A 259 14.41 11.46 18.68
C ARG A 259 14.52 12.34 17.43
N GLU A 260 15.68 12.30 16.78
CA GLU A 260 15.95 12.95 15.50
C GLU A 260 16.56 11.90 14.55
N GLY A 261 15.73 11.26 13.73
CA GLY A 261 16.13 10.06 12.98
C GLY A 261 16.50 8.94 13.94
N ASP A 262 17.74 8.44 13.87
CA ASP A 262 18.27 7.43 14.79
C ASP A 262 19.03 8.02 15.98
N ASP A 263 19.25 9.32 15.98
CA ASP A 263 19.92 10.02 17.06
C ASP A 263 18.94 10.43 18.17
N LEU A 264 19.46 10.53 19.38
CA LEU A 264 18.74 11.00 20.55
C LEU A 264 19.30 12.36 20.98
N VAL A 265 18.43 13.31 21.21
CA VAL A 265 18.77 14.61 21.75
C VAL A 265 18.32 14.70 23.20
N TYR A 266 19.28 14.96 24.11
CA TYR A 266 19.02 15.22 25.52
C TYR A 266 19.40 16.63 25.88
N GLN A 267 18.48 17.41 26.47
CA GLN A 267 18.76 18.76 26.93
C GLN A 267 19.29 18.74 28.35
N LEU A 268 20.56 19.11 28.51
CA LEU A 268 21.24 19.23 29.79
C LEU A 268 21.19 20.66 30.31
N ALA A 269 20.40 20.90 31.35
CA ALA A 269 20.40 22.19 32.03
C ALA A 269 21.57 22.33 32.99
N LEU A 270 22.38 23.39 32.83
CA LEU A 270 23.46 23.75 33.74
C LEU A 270 23.20 25.17 34.27
N ASN A 271 23.62 25.42 35.50
CA ASN A 271 23.70 26.80 35.98
C ASN A 271 25.00 27.46 35.46
N PHE A 272 25.03 28.79 35.41
CA PHE A 272 26.15 29.53 34.88
C PHE A 272 27.48 29.24 35.62
N ALA A 273 27.46 28.93 36.94
CA ALA A 273 28.66 28.59 37.69
C ALA A 273 29.23 27.21 37.26
N GLN A 274 28.37 26.23 37.04
CA GLN A 274 28.78 24.92 36.51
C GLN A 274 29.37 25.05 35.10
N ALA A 275 28.78 25.89 34.26
CA ALA A 275 29.26 26.14 32.91
C ALA A 275 30.60 26.88 32.90
N SER A 276 30.78 27.85 33.79
CA SER A 276 32.01 28.66 33.88
C SER A 276 33.19 27.89 34.47
N LEU A 277 32.97 27.16 35.57
CA LEU A 277 34.01 26.45 36.31
C LEU A 277 34.29 25.04 35.76
N GLY A 278 33.39 24.53 34.94
CA GLY A 278 33.37 23.13 34.57
C GLY A 278 32.75 22.24 35.64
N HIS A 279 32.16 21.15 35.24
CA HIS A 279 31.45 20.24 36.14
C HIS A 279 31.45 18.81 35.61
N LYS A 280 31.28 17.82 36.53
CA LYS A 280 31.01 16.43 36.17
C LYS A 280 29.57 16.13 36.45
N VAL A 281 28.86 15.69 35.43
CA VAL A 281 27.42 15.41 35.48
C VAL A 281 27.16 13.97 35.05
N LYS A 282 26.20 13.30 35.67
CA LYS A 282 25.71 12.01 35.22
C LYS A 282 24.47 12.24 34.37
N ILE A 283 24.57 11.91 33.10
CA ILE A 283 23.48 11.99 32.14
C ILE A 283 22.76 10.63 32.00
N PRO A 284 21.45 10.62 31.78
CA PRO A 284 20.73 9.41 31.42
C PRO A 284 21.11 8.97 30.00
N THR A 285 21.11 7.67 29.76
CA THR A 285 21.21 7.05 28.45
C THR A 285 20.22 5.89 28.38
N MET A 286 19.91 5.36 27.21
CA MET A 286 19.04 4.19 27.06
C MET A 286 19.57 2.96 27.82
N ASP A 287 20.89 2.85 27.97
CA ASP A 287 21.55 1.73 28.66
C ASP A 287 21.83 1.99 30.15
N GLY A 288 21.42 3.15 30.69
CA GLY A 288 21.67 3.53 32.09
C GLY A 288 22.19 4.97 32.24
N LYS A 289 23.19 5.21 33.08
CA LYS A 289 23.76 6.56 33.34
C LYS A 289 25.22 6.61 32.93
N GLN A 290 25.61 7.69 32.25
CA GLN A 290 27.01 7.93 31.85
C GLN A 290 27.53 9.27 32.42
N GLU A 291 28.83 9.30 32.82
CA GLU A 291 29.47 10.52 33.27
C GLU A 291 29.89 11.39 32.08
N LEU A 292 29.49 12.66 32.11
CA LEU A 292 29.94 13.70 31.19
C LEU A 292 30.73 14.73 31.94
N LYS A 293 31.95 15.00 31.47
CA LYS A 293 32.81 16.10 31.99
C LYS A 293 32.55 17.35 31.15
N ILE A 294 31.98 18.35 31.78
CA ILE A 294 31.78 19.69 31.21
C ILE A 294 33.04 20.49 31.34
N PRO A 295 33.67 20.94 30.25
CA PRO A 295 34.84 21.84 30.31
C PRO A 295 34.46 23.20 30.88
N PRO A 296 35.42 23.90 31.53
CA PRO A 296 35.23 25.31 31.93
C PRO A 296 34.94 26.19 30.70
N GLY A 297 34.09 27.21 30.87
CA GLY A 297 33.71 28.12 29.79
C GLY A 297 32.73 27.56 28.75
N THR A 298 32.04 26.46 29.09
CA THR A 298 31.02 25.88 28.19
C THR A 298 29.87 26.84 27.98
N GLN A 299 29.56 27.14 26.70
CA GLN A 299 28.47 28.03 26.30
C GLN A 299 27.13 27.26 26.15
N SER A 300 26.04 28.02 26.24
CA SER A 300 24.72 27.48 25.90
C SER A 300 24.67 27.11 24.42
N GLY A 301 23.99 25.99 24.08
CA GLY A 301 23.95 25.47 22.73
C GLY A 301 25.11 24.53 22.39
N ARG A 302 26.14 24.40 23.22
CA ARG A 302 27.23 23.44 22.98
C ARG A 302 26.73 22.02 23.05
N GLU A 303 27.18 21.20 22.12
CA GLU A 303 26.80 19.81 22.00
C GLU A 303 27.94 18.85 22.36
N PHE A 304 27.59 17.75 23.03
CA PHE A 304 28.49 16.65 23.31
C PHE A 304 27.88 15.36 22.73
N VAL A 305 28.63 14.72 21.86
CA VAL A 305 28.13 13.52 21.14
C VAL A 305 28.69 12.25 21.76
N PHE A 306 27.82 11.33 22.14
CA PHE A 306 28.15 9.98 22.57
C PHE A 306 27.81 8.99 21.47
N LYS A 307 28.85 8.49 20.79
CA LYS A 307 28.69 7.61 19.64
C LYS A 307 28.06 6.27 20.01
N GLY A 308 27.11 5.82 19.18
CA GLY A 308 26.42 4.55 19.32
C GLY A 308 25.52 4.45 20.55
N LYS A 309 25.06 5.59 21.11
CA LYS A 309 24.13 5.65 22.26
C LYS A 309 22.74 6.13 21.88
N GLY A 310 22.44 6.21 20.59
CA GLY A 310 21.13 6.48 20.02
C GLY A 310 20.28 5.21 19.87
N VAL A 311 19.27 5.31 18.99
CA VAL A 311 18.36 4.23 18.63
C VAL A 311 19.03 3.29 17.61
N PRO A 312 18.80 1.99 17.66
CA PRO A 312 19.27 1.07 16.62
C PRO A 312 18.70 1.42 15.24
N HIS A 313 19.50 1.24 14.20
CA HIS A 313 19.03 1.37 12.82
C HIS A 313 18.05 0.24 12.47
N LEU A 314 16.92 0.55 11.85
CA LEU A 314 15.86 -0.42 11.54
C LEU A 314 16.31 -1.49 10.52
N HIS A 315 17.14 -1.13 9.55
CA HIS A 315 17.56 -2.01 8.45
C HIS A 315 19.06 -2.30 8.45
N ASP A 316 19.86 -1.54 9.19
CA ASP A 316 21.31 -1.62 9.18
C ASP A 316 21.86 -2.05 10.55
N ARG A 317 23.15 -2.42 10.58
CA ARG A 317 23.84 -2.72 11.83
C ARG A 317 24.35 -1.41 12.45
N GLY A 318 24.12 -1.23 13.74
CA GLY A 318 24.59 -0.10 14.50
C GLY A 318 23.48 0.65 15.21
N LYS A 319 23.84 1.73 15.85
CA LYS A 319 22.95 2.65 16.56
C LYS A 319 23.34 4.08 16.20
N GLY A 320 22.39 4.97 16.20
CA GLY A 320 22.64 6.41 16.17
C GLY A 320 23.39 6.90 17.41
N ASP A 321 23.55 8.18 17.51
CA ASP A 321 24.31 8.83 18.56
C ASP A 321 23.39 9.48 19.61
N LEU A 322 23.91 9.75 20.82
CA LEU A 322 23.23 10.59 21.81
C LEU A 322 23.90 11.97 21.79
N VAL A 323 23.16 12.96 21.39
CA VAL A 323 23.56 14.37 21.38
C VAL A 323 23.07 15.04 22.67
N VAL A 324 24.01 15.47 23.52
CA VAL A 324 23.72 16.21 24.75
C VAL A 324 23.88 17.67 24.48
N GLN A 325 22.77 18.40 24.38
CA GLN A 325 22.74 19.82 24.14
C GLN A 325 22.70 20.59 25.47
N VAL A 326 23.70 21.41 25.71
CA VAL A 326 23.79 22.22 26.95
C VAL A 326 22.89 23.45 26.85
N SER A 327 22.07 23.64 27.90
CA SER A 327 21.31 24.88 28.12
C SER A 327 21.77 25.53 29.44
N VAL A 328 22.37 26.69 29.35
CA VAL A 328 22.78 27.43 30.53
C VAL A 328 21.61 28.25 31.05
N LEU A 329 21.14 27.91 32.25
CA LEU A 329 20.01 28.58 32.86
C LEU A 329 20.47 29.61 33.91
N THR A 330 19.95 30.82 33.81
CA THR A 330 20.09 31.85 34.82
C THR A 330 19.02 31.67 35.89
N PRO A 331 19.40 31.63 37.21
CA PRO A 331 18.43 31.47 38.27
C PRO A 331 17.47 32.67 38.33
N SER A 332 16.15 32.37 38.37
CA SER A 332 15.08 33.38 38.45
C SER A 332 14.94 33.99 39.86
N SER A 333 15.42 33.31 40.89
CA SER A 333 15.39 33.77 42.29
C SER A 333 16.72 33.50 42.96
N LEU A 334 17.18 34.45 43.79
CA LEU A 334 18.46 34.38 44.49
C LEU A 334 18.25 34.56 45.97
N THR A 335 18.97 33.81 46.80
CA THR A 335 19.10 34.10 48.24
C THR A 335 19.90 35.38 48.45
N LYS A 336 19.82 35.99 49.64
CA LYS A 336 20.60 37.20 49.97
C LYS A 336 22.11 36.99 49.79
N GLU A 337 22.61 35.81 50.14
CA GLU A 337 24.01 35.46 50.01
C GLU A 337 24.44 35.27 48.54
N GLN A 338 23.63 34.54 47.76
CA GLN A 338 23.89 34.39 46.32
C GLN A 338 23.92 35.72 45.60
N ARG A 339 22.98 36.62 45.92
CA ARG A 339 22.95 37.97 45.36
C ARG A 339 24.25 38.73 45.66
N ARG A 340 24.70 38.73 46.93
CA ARG A 340 25.95 39.40 47.34
C ARG A 340 27.17 38.83 46.60
N LEU A 341 27.23 37.50 46.40
CA LEU A 341 28.33 36.88 45.70
C LEU A 341 28.35 37.27 44.22
N LEU A 342 27.16 37.33 43.60
CA LEU A 342 27.00 37.73 42.19
C LEU A 342 27.31 39.20 41.98
N GLU A 343 26.93 40.10 42.91
CA GLU A 343 27.30 41.53 42.88
C GLU A 343 28.81 41.68 42.92
N LYS A 344 29.51 40.99 43.83
CA LYS A 344 30.97 40.99 43.87
C LYS A 344 31.62 40.42 42.61
N LEU A 345 31.04 39.41 42.01
CA LEU A 345 31.50 38.84 40.74
C LEU A 345 31.31 39.85 39.60
N ALA A 346 30.18 40.52 39.54
CA ALA A 346 29.87 41.51 38.53
C ALA A 346 30.88 42.69 38.54
N ASP A 347 31.32 43.11 39.73
CA ASP A 347 32.34 44.14 39.86
C ASP A 347 33.73 43.78 39.25
N THR A 348 33.98 42.46 39.10
CA THR A 348 35.22 41.92 38.51
C THR A 348 35.11 41.50 37.05
N LEU A 349 33.91 41.34 36.57
CA LEU A 349 33.62 40.96 35.17
C LEU A 349 33.51 42.23 34.32
N GLY A 350 34.25 42.29 33.23
CA GLY A 350 34.10 43.33 32.20
C GLY A 350 32.83 43.11 31.35
N THR A 351 32.53 44.04 30.47
CA THR A 351 31.47 43.86 29.47
C THR A 351 31.84 42.71 28.52
N PRO A 352 30.99 41.70 28.33
CA PRO A 352 31.33 40.62 27.43
C PRO A 352 31.40 41.13 25.99
N GLU A 353 32.51 40.83 25.31
CA GLU A 353 32.63 40.99 23.87
C GLU A 353 31.92 39.81 23.20
N ILE A 354 31.03 40.11 22.28
CA ILE A 354 30.40 39.08 21.43
C ILE A 354 31.49 38.63 20.46
N PRO A 355 31.89 37.31 20.46
CA PRO A 355 32.82 36.83 19.45
C PRO A 355 32.21 37.11 18.06
N ALA A 356 33.01 37.74 17.18
CA ALA A 356 32.61 37.83 15.77
C ALA A 356 32.38 36.40 15.28
N GLU A 357 31.17 36.10 14.81
CA GLU A 357 30.89 34.84 14.15
C GLU A 357 31.91 34.66 13.02
N GLU A 358 32.67 33.57 13.08
CA GLU A 358 33.47 33.15 11.94
C GLU A 358 32.48 32.84 10.79
N ALA A 359 32.51 33.71 9.76
CA ALA A 359 31.67 33.71 8.59
C ALA A 359 31.99 32.50 7.69
#